data_313837b4ec80049899e4bb90bd79f1ce
#
_entry.id   313837b4ec80049899e4bb90bd79f1ce
#
_cell.length_a   1.000
_cell.length_b   1.000
_cell.length_c   1.000
_cell.angle_alpha   90.00
_cell.angle_beta   90.00
_cell.angle_gamma   90.00
#
_symmetry.space_group_name_H-M   'P 1'
#
loop_
_entity.id
_entity.type
_entity.pdbx_description
1 polymer ?
#
loop_
_entity_poly.entity_id
_entity_poly.type
_entity_poly.pdbx_seq_one_letter_code
_entity_poly.pdbx_strand_id
1 'polypeptide(L)'
;MNKFDRLCEQLFKVNIPFSQNDGIISIQPDNANINIHMSIYVGVSYYGWYKRINNKIESGVDENFQNLLVRIMNFYVDYENTS
;
A
#
# COMPACT_ATOMS: atom_id res chain seq x y z
N MET A 1 -8.13 -18.17 5.21
CA MET A 1 -8.04 -16.70 5.03
C MET A 1 -7.57 -16.40 3.61
N ASN A 2 -8.29 -15.54 2.90
CA ASN A 2 -7.88 -15.18 1.53
C ASN A 2 -6.78 -14.11 1.54
N LYS A 3 -6.23 -13.83 0.37
CA LYS A 3 -5.13 -12.87 0.23
C LYS A 3 -5.50 -11.46 0.70
N PHE A 4 -6.72 -11.04 0.41
CA PHE A 4 -7.20 -9.71 0.79
C PHE A 4 -7.25 -9.57 2.31
N ASP A 5 -7.86 -10.54 2.98
CA ASP A 5 -7.98 -10.53 4.45
C ASP A 5 -6.61 -10.63 5.12
N ARG A 6 -5.70 -11.41 4.54
CA ARG A 6 -4.35 -11.54 5.05
C ARG A 6 -3.59 -10.22 5.02
N LEU A 7 -3.76 -9.47 3.92
CA LEU A 7 -3.12 -8.16 3.81
C LEU A 7 -3.71 -7.17 4.81
N CYS A 8 -5.05 -7.14 4.94
CA CYS A 8 -5.70 -6.27 5.92
C CYS A 8 -5.24 -6.59 7.34
N GLU A 9 -5.16 -7.87 7.69
CA GLU A 9 -4.70 -8.29 9.01
C GLU A 9 -3.25 -7.84 9.26
N GLN A 10 -2.38 -7.99 8.28
CA GLN A 10 -0.98 -7.57 8.42
C GLN A 10 -0.87 -6.06 8.61
N LEU A 11 -1.61 -5.28 7.84
CA LEU A 11 -1.60 -3.82 7.99
C LEU A 11 -2.10 -3.40 9.37
N PHE A 12 -3.13 -4.07 9.85
CA PHE A 12 -3.67 -3.80 11.18
C PHE A 12 -2.62 -4.10 12.26
N LYS A 13 -1.91 -5.22 12.14
CA LYS A 13 -0.89 -5.62 13.12
C LYS A 13 0.27 -4.63 13.22
N VAL A 14 0.64 -4.00 12.11
CA VAL A 14 1.77 -3.04 12.12
C VAL A 14 1.30 -1.60 12.24
N ASN A 15 0.01 -1.39 12.54
CA ASN A 15 -0.58 -0.06 12.78
C ASN A 15 -0.51 0.87 11.57
N ILE A 16 -0.62 0.31 10.36
CA ILE A 16 -0.69 1.10 9.15
C ILE A 16 -2.16 1.41 8.87
N PRO A 17 -2.57 2.68 8.87
CA PRO A 17 -3.95 3.04 8.56
C PRO A 17 -4.27 2.73 7.09
N PHE A 18 -5.43 2.13 6.86
CA PHE A 18 -5.87 1.79 5.51
C PHE A 18 -7.39 1.84 5.43
N SER A 19 -7.90 1.96 4.20
CA SER A 19 -9.31 1.83 3.91
C SER A 19 -9.50 0.78 2.81
N GLN A 20 -10.71 0.22 2.73
CA GLN A 20 -11.06 -0.81 1.74
C GLN A 20 -12.22 -0.32 0.91
N ASN A 21 -12.14 -0.53 -0.41
CA ASN A 21 -13.24 -0.22 -1.30
C ASN A 21 -13.10 -1.05 -2.57
N ASP A 22 -14.12 -1.88 -2.86
CA ASP A 22 -14.19 -2.67 -4.10
C ASP A 22 -12.94 -3.50 -4.40
N GLY A 23 -12.40 -4.15 -3.37
CA GLY A 23 -11.22 -5.01 -3.53
C GLY A 23 -9.90 -4.24 -3.62
N ILE A 24 -9.95 -2.94 -3.39
CA ILE A 24 -8.75 -2.09 -3.38
C ILE A 24 -8.48 -1.63 -1.96
N ILE A 25 -7.23 -1.73 -1.54
CA ILE A 25 -6.78 -1.23 -0.26
C ILE A 25 -6.04 0.07 -0.50
N SER A 26 -6.48 1.13 0.17
CA SER A 26 -5.85 2.45 0.06
C SER A 26 -5.13 2.79 1.35
N ILE A 27 -3.88 3.21 1.24
CA ILE A 27 -3.04 3.57 2.38
C ILE A 27 -2.69 5.05 2.23
N GLN A 28 -3.01 5.82 3.27
CA GLN A 28 -2.63 7.24 3.33
C GLN A 28 -2.09 7.52 4.72
N PRO A 29 -0.82 7.94 4.84
CA PRO A 29 -0.26 8.25 6.15
C PRO A 29 -1.03 9.38 6.84
N ASP A 30 -1.05 9.35 8.18
CA ASP A 30 -1.71 10.39 8.97
C ASP A 30 -1.09 11.75 8.67
N ASN A 31 -1.94 12.76 8.53
CA ASN A 31 -1.55 14.13 8.23
C ASN A 31 -0.92 14.33 6.83
N ALA A 32 -0.95 13.30 6.00
CA ALA A 32 -0.49 13.44 4.62
C ALA A 32 -1.55 14.16 3.78
N ASN A 33 -1.11 14.91 2.76
CA ASN A 33 -2.05 15.52 1.84
C ASN A 33 -2.57 14.48 0.82
N ILE A 34 -3.56 14.87 0.02
CA ILE A 34 -4.21 13.97 -0.93
C ILE A 34 -3.26 13.43 -2.00
N ASN A 35 -2.12 14.08 -2.21
CA ASN A 35 -1.13 13.66 -3.20
C ASN A 35 -0.13 12.63 -2.66
N ILE A 36 -0.35 12.13 -1.45
CA ILE A 36 0.50 11.10 -0.85
C ILE A 36 -0.38 9.92 -0.48
N HIS A 37 -0.30 8.86 -1.27
CA HIS A 37 -1.10 7.65 -1.03
C HIS A 37 -0.53 6.46 -1.78
N MET A 38 -0.94 5.28 -1.36
CA MET A 38 -0.63 4.03 -2.04
C MET A 38 -1.92 3.22 -2.17
N SER A 39 -2.16 2.65 -3.34
CA SER A 39 -3.33 1.79 -3.60
C SER A 39 -2.84 0.41 -3.99
N ILE A 40 -3.52 -0.62 -3.48
CA ILE A 40 -3.16 -2.01 -3.73
C ILE A 40 -4.39 -2.76 -4.21
N TYR A 41 -4.27 -3.37 -5.39
CA TYR A 41 -5.26 -4.28 -5.92
C TYR A 41 -4.80 -5.71 -5.64
N VAL A 42 -5.66 -6.51 -5.01
CA VAL A 42 -5.34 -7.91 -4.67
C VAL A 42 -5.94 -8.80 -5.73
N GLY A 43 -5.12 -9.23 -6.70
CA GLY A 43 -5.53 -10.15 -7.75
C GLY A 43 -5.42 -11.62 -7.32
N VAL A 44 -5.80 -12.52 -8.22
CA VAL A 44 -5.78 -13.96 -7.93
C VAL A 44 -4.34 -14.46 -7.74
N SER A 45 -3.43 -14.06 -8.62
CA SER A 45 -2.06 -14.54 -8.60
C SER A 45 -1.01 -13.43 -8.46
N TYR A 46 -1.45 -12.21 -8.19
CA TYR A 46 -0.54 -11.06 -8.08
C TYR A 46 -1.16 -9.97 -7.22
N TYR A 47 -0.31 -9.01 -6.84
CA TYR A 47 -0.73 -7.77 -6.20
C TYR A 47 -0.31 -6.62 -7.11
N GLY A 48 -1.29 -5.85 -7.61
CA GLY A 48 -1.00 -4.62 -8.32
C GLY A 48 -0.87 -3.47 -7.32
N TRP A 49 0.08 -2.60 -7.52
CA TRP A 49 0.25 -1.46 -6.61
C TRP A 49 0.55 -0.19 -7.39
N TYR A 50 0.12 0.92 -6.80
CA TYR A 50 0.33 2.28 -7.30
C TYR A 50 0.66 3.14 -6.10
N LYS A 51 1.73 3.93 -6.20
CA LYS A 51 2.05 4.87 -5.14
C LYS A 51 2.32 6.25 -5.71
N ARG A 52 1.96 7.26 -4.95
CA ARG A 52 2.21 8.64 -5.30
C ARG A 52 2.71 9.38 -4.08
N ILE A 53 3.81 10.12 -4.25
CA ILE A 53 4.34 11.05 -3.27
C ILE A 53 4.56 12.36 -4.00
N ASN A 54 3.61 13.30 -3.84
CA ASN A 54 3.57 14.57 -4.55
C ASN A 54 3.56 14.35 -6.07
N ASN A 55 4.59 14.74 -6.79
CA ASN A 55 4.67 14.57 -8.24
C ASN A 55 5.34 13.28 -8.69
N LYS A 56 5.83 12.48 -7.74
CA LYS A 56 6.49 11.23 -8.05
C LYS A 56 5.48 10.09 -8.02
N ILE A 57 5.27 9.43 -9.14
CA ILE A 57 4.30 8.35 -9.30
C ILE A 57 5.04 7.10 -9.76
N GLU A 58 4.79 5.99 -9.08
CA GLU A 58 5.33 4.70 -9.46
C GLU A 58 4.23 3.64 -9.35
N SER A 59 4.32 2.61 -10.17
CA SER A 59 3.38 1.49 -10.12
C SER A 59 4.08 0.21 -10.53
N GLY A 60 3.50 -0.92 -10.19
CA GLY A 60 4.06 -2.20 -10.53
C GLY A 60 3.19 -3.35 -10.07
N VAL A 61 3.74 -4.54 -10.20
CA VAL A 61 3.07 -5.79 -9.83
C VAL A 61 4.07 -6.65 -9.06
N ASP A 62 3.60 -7.23 -7.96
CA ASP A 62 4.37 -8.21 -7.19
C ASP A 62 3.55 -9.49 -7.05
N GLU A 63 4.18 -10.64 -7.25
CA GLU A 63 3.52 -11.93 -7.08
C GLU A 63 3.68 -12.46 -5.66
N ASN A 64 4.64 -11.93 -4.92
CA ASN A 64 5.03 -12.41 -3.60
C ASN A 64 4.57 -11.43 -2.52
N PHE A 65 3.92 -11.98 -1.48
CA PHE A 65 3.40 -11.19 -0.38
C PHE A 65 4.50 -10.41 0.35
N GLN A 66 5.67 -11.04 0.55
CA GLN A 66 6.78 -10.37 1.23
C GLN A 66 7.31 -9.19 0.43
N ASN A 67 7.39 -9.33 -0.90
CA ASN A 67 7.80 -8.22 -1.75
C ASN A 67 6.81 -7.06 -1.67
N LEU A 68 5.52 -7.36 -1.60
CA LEU A 68 4.50 -6.32 -1.41
C LEU A 68 4.70 -5.58 -0.09
N LEU A 69 4.96 -6.29 0.98
CA LEU A 69 5.22 -5.66 2.29
C LEU A 69 6.43 -4.74 2.23
N VAL A 70 7.49 -5.14 1.52
CA VAL A 70 8.66 -4.29 1.32
C VAL A 70 8.28 -3.02 0.55
N ARG A 71 7.42 -3.12 -0.47
CA ARG A 71 6.93 -1.95 -1.21
C ARG A 71 6.20 -0.99 -0.30
N ILE A 72 5.35 -1.49 0.57
CA ILE A 72 4.59 -0.67 1.51
C ILE A 72 5.55 0.05 2.48
N MET A 73 6.53 -0.67 3.01
CA MET A 73 7.51 -0.08 3.93
C MET A 73 8.35 0.99 3.22
N ASN A 74 8.75 0.75 1.98
CA ASN A 74 9.48 1.72 1.18
C ASN A 74 8.65 2.98 0.92
N PHE A 75 7.35 2.83 0.72
CA PHE A 75 6.46 3.98 0.58
C PHE A 75 6.53 4.88 1.82
N TYR A 76 6.49 4.30 3.00
CA TYR A 76 6.57 5.08 4.25
C TYR A 76 7.95 5.74 4.42
N VAL A 77 9.02 5.04 4.08
CA VAL A 77 10.37 5.62 4.12
C VAL A 77 10.47 6.81 3.18
N ASP A 78 9.97 6.68 1.96
CA ASP A 78 9.98 7.76 0.97
C ASP A 78 9.15 8.94 1.44
N TYR A 79 7.99 8.69 2.05
CA TYR A 79 7.16 9.74 2.61
C TYR A 79 7.87 10.49 3.73
N GLU A 80 8.51 9.77 4.65
CA GLU A 80 9.23 10.38 5.76
C GLU A 80 10.39 11.26 5.27
N ASN A 81 11.07 10.82 4.21
CA ASN A 81 12.18 11.58 3.63
C ASN A 81 11.72 12.83 2.87
N THR A 82 10.44 12.89 2.50
CA THR A 82 9.87 14.01 1.74
C THR A 82 9.32 15.10 2.65
N SER A 83 8.93 14.76 3.85
CA SER A 83 8.28 15.67 4.80
C SER A 83 9.28 16.55 5.59
#